data_723f30469086dfcfae9e9ab5e584ff3c
#
_entry.id   723f30469086dfcfae9e9ab5e584ff3c
#
_cell.length_a   1.000
_cell.length_b   1.000
_cell.length_c   1.000
_cell.angle_alpha   90.00
_cell.angle_beta   90.00
_cell.angle_gamma   90.00
#
_symmetry.space_group_name_H-M   'P 1'
#
loop_
_entity.id
_entity.type
_entity.pdbx_description
1 polymer ?
#
loop_
_entity_poly.entity_id
_entity_poly.type
_entity_poly.pdbx_seq_one_letter_code
_entity_poly.pdbx_strand_id
1 'polypeptide(L)'
;VYYYLPLEHSIRLVKKLDGNLEDDINHVAEWGINIEQKKINVIIFYVYSLYNNSRKYSDMAYDFAMVEVGQISENIQLTCTAEGIASCDIGGFEKYKCENFLEIDGLTKNIVNVTIIGK
;
A
#
# COMPACT_ATOMS: atom_id res chain seq x y z
N VAL A 1 10.68 5.25 -2.21
CA VAL A 1 9.86 4.23 -1.53
C VAL A 1 10.39 4.03 -0.13
N TYR A 2 9.49 3.95 0.84
CA TYR A 2 9.83 3.73 2.24
C TYR A 2 9.17 2.45 2.74
N TYR A 3 9.84 1.79 3.68
CA TYR A 3 9.30 0.66 4.42
C TYR A 3 8.96 1.10 5.85
N TYR A 4 7.74 0.83 6.30
CA TYR A 4 7.31 1.13 7.66
C TYR A 4 7.80 0.05 8.64
N LEU A 5 8.40 0.48 9.72
CA LEU A 5 8.94 -0.36 10.80
C LEU A 5 8.01 -0.25 12.03
N PRO A 6 7.08 -1.18 12.23
CA PRO A 6 6.02 -1.03 13.24
C PRO A 6 6.56 -1.03 14.68
N LEU A 7 7.59 -1.80 14.97
CA LEU A 7 8.17 -1.87 16.32
C LEU A 7 8.87 -0.57 16.74
N GLU A 8 9.40 0.16 15.78
CA GLU A 8 10.16 1.40 15.99
C GLU A 8 9.30 2.63 15.69
N HIS A 9 8.09 2.43 15.18
CA HIS A 9 7.20 3.47 14.69
C HIS A 9 7.94 4.48 13.79
N SER A 10 8.67 3.95 12.81
CA SER A 10 9.53 4.72 11.92
C SER A 10 9.44 4.26 10.47
N ILE A 11 9.99 5.04 9.55
CA ILE A 11 10.08 4.68 8.14
C ILE A 11 11.55 4.62 7.72
N ARG A 12 11.89 3.62 6.91
CA ARG A 12 13.22 3.44 6.34
C ARG A 12 13.17 3.57 4.82
N LEU A 13 14.02 4.42 4.25
CA LEU A 13 14.17 4.52 2.80
C LEU A 13 14.70 3.20 2.25
N VAL A 14 13.98 2.60 1.29
CA VAL A 14 14.37 1.35 0.63
C VAL A 14 14.68 1.54 -0.85
N LYS A 15 14.07 2.52 -1.51
CA LYS A 15 14.31 2.81 -2.93
C LYS A 15 14.15 4.31 -3.20
N LYS A 16 15.12 4.90 -3.87
CA LYS A 16 14.97 6.23 -4.47
C LYS A 16 14.39 6.07 -5.87
N LEU A 17 13.54 7.00 -6.27
CA LEU A 17 13.00 7.08 -7.61
C LEU A 17 13.85 8.11 -8.37
N ASP A 18 14.45 7.69 -9.47
CA ASP A 18 15.34 8.54 -10.30
C ASP A 18 14.63 9.06 -11.55
N GLY A 19 13.33 8.76 -11.71
CA GLY A 19 12.52 9.09 -12.86
C GLY A 19 11.47 10.16 -12.60
N ASN A 20 10.62 10.38 -13.60
CA ASN A 20 9.45 11.19 -13.47
C ASN A 20 8.42 10.45 -12.62
N LEU A 21 8.18 10.95 -11.42
CA LEU A 21 7.24 10.36 -10.46
C LEU A 21 5.83 10.18 -11.07
N GLU A 22 5.43 11.04 -12.03
CA GLU A 22 4.17 10.92 -12.75
C GLU A 22 4.09 9.62 -13.55
N ASP A 23 5.17 9.19 -14.20
CA ASP A 23 5.20 7.94 -14.97
C ASP A 23 5.16 6.72 -14.03
N ASP A 24 5.88 6.76 -12.91
CA ASP A 24 5.89 5.69 -11.92
C ASP A 24 4.52 5.54 -11.22
N ILE A 25 3.85 6.66 -10.91
CA ILE A 25 2.52 6.68 -10.29
C ILE A 25 1.43 6.31 -11.30
N ASN A 26 1.55 6.70 -12.58
CA ASN A 26 0.60 6.33 -13.63
C ASN A 26 0.44 4.82 -13.74
N HIS A 27 1.52 4.06 -13.60
CA HIS A 27 1.46 2.61 -13.58
C HIS A 27 0.74 2.03 -12.36
N VAL A 28 0.69 2.76 -11.26
CA VAL A 28 0.02 2.35 -10.02
C VAL A 28 -1.45 2.81 -9.99
N ALA A 29 -1.79 3.94 -10.63
CA ALA A 29 -3.10 4.59 -10.53
C ALA A 29 -3.87 4.68 -11.87
N GLU A 30 -3.57 3.85 -12.85
CA GLU A 30 -4.15 3.88 -14.20
C GLU A 30 -5.63 3.45 -14.27
N TRP A 31 -6.32 3.25 -13.15
CA TRP A 31 -7.57 2.48 -13.08
C TRP A 31 -8.86 3.27 -12.94
N GLY A 32 -9.07 4.18 -13.85
CA GLY A 32 -10.44 4.63 -14.13
C GLY A 32 -11.13 5.40 -13.00
N ILE A 33 -10.39 5.78 -11.97
CA ILE A 33 -10.85 6.70 -10.97
C ILE A 33 -10.43 8.09 -11.45
N ASN A 34 -11.37 9.04 -11.51
CA ASN A 34 -11.09 10.46 -11.80
C ASN A 34 -10.27 11.11 -10.65
N ILE A 35 -9.14 10.49 -10.29
CA ILE A 35 -8.22 11.04 -9.31
C ILE A 35 -7.18 11.85 -10.07
N GLU A 36 -7.13 13.13 -9.80
CA GLU A 36 -6.05 13.97 -10.29
C GLU A 36 -4.74 13.52 -9.65
N GLN A 37 -3.90 12.83 -10.40
CA GLN A 37 -2.62 12.28 -9.94
C GLN A 37 -1.75 13.31 -9.23
N LYS A 38 -1.79 14.57 -9.68
CA LYS A 38 -1.07 15.70 -9.05
C LYS A 38 -1.47 15.97 -7.60
N LYS A 39 -2.61 15.44 -7.16
CA LYS A 39 -3.10 15.57 -5.79
C LYS A 39 -2.70 14.41 -4.89
N ILE A 40 -2.10 13.35 -5.44
CA ILE A 40 -1.61 12.22 -4.66
C ILE A 40 -0.25 12.59 -4.06
N ASN A 41 -0.17 12.58 -2.74
CA ASN A 41 1.07 12.86 -2.01
C ASN A 41 1.72 11.59 -1.48
N VAL A 42 0.91 10.57 -1.09
CA VAL A 42 1.37 9.31 -0.54
C VAL A 42 0.55 8.17 -1.10
N ILE A 43 1.21 7.06 -1.40
CA ILE A 43 0.59 5.77 -1.71
C ILE A 43 1.06 4.76 -0.67
N ILE A 44 0.12 4.10 -0.01
CA ILE A 44 0.40 3.03 0.95
C ILE A 44 0.07 1.70 0.30
N PHE A 45 1.05 0.81 0.22
CA PHE A 45 0.89 -0.57 -0.21
C PHE A 45 0.85 -1.49 1.00
N TYR A 46 -0.20 -2.29 1.13
CA TYR A 46 -0.30 -3.31 2.16
C TYR A 46 0.26 -4.61 1.60
N VAL A 47 1.39 -5.03 2.13
CA VAL A 47 2.11 -6.22 1.64
C VAL A 47 1.92 -7.37 2.61
N TYR A 48 1.20 -8.41 2.17
CA TYR A 48 1.13 -9.67 2.88
C TYR A 48 2.44 -10.45 2.75
N SER A 49 2.95 -10.99 3.84
CA SER A 49 4.13 -11.85 3.86
C SER A 49 3.74 -13.27 4.30
N LEU A 50 3.73 -14.20 3.36
CA LEU A 50 3.32 -15.59 3.59
C LEU A 50 4.10 -16.22 4.75
N TYR A 51 5.42 -16.17 4.70
CA TYR A 51 6.25 -16.84 5.71
C TYR A 51 6.10 -16.26 7.12
N ASN A 52 5.95 -14.94 7.22
CA ASN A 52 5.82 -14.31 8.54
C ASN A 52 4.48 -14.63 9.19
N ASN A 53 3.41 -14.67 8.40
CA ASN A 53 2.06 -14.89 8.90
C ASN A 53 1.72 -16.37 9.09
N SER A 54 2.08 -17.24 8.12
CA SER A 54 1.77 -18.66 8.20
C SER A 54 2.47 -19.38 9.35
N ARG A 55 3.64 -18.94 9.77
CA ARG A 55 4.35 -19.46 10.95
C ARG A 55 3.53 -19.32 12.24
N LYS A 56 2.68 -18.29 12.32
CA LYS A 56 1.90 -17.99 13.52
C LYS A 56 0.46 -18.50 13.41
N TYR A 57 -0.14 -18.37 12.24
CA TYR A 57 -1.58 -18.54 12.05
C TYR A 57 -1.97 -19.70 11.11
N SER A 58 -0.96 -20.41 10.55
CA SER A 58 -1.18 -21.54 9.65
C SER A 58 -2.17 -21.19 8.52
N ASP A 59 -3.19 -22.00 8.29
CA ASP A 59 -4.16 -21.84 7.21
C ASP A 59 -5.03 -20.57 7.35
N MET A 60 -5.19 -20.05 8.56
CA MET A 60 -5.96 -18.82 8.85
C MET A 60 -5.16 -17.53 8.61
N ALA A 61 -3.89 -17.64 8.24
CA ALA A 61 -2.98 -16.50 8.16
C ALA A 61 -3.46 -15.42 7.18
N TYR A 62 -4.01 -15.82 6.05
CA TYR A 62 -4.49 -14.88 5.03
C TYR A 62 -5.76 -14.16 5.50
N ASP A 63 -6.71 -14.89 6.08
CA ASP A 63 -7.98 -14.31 6.55
C ASP A 63 -7.72 -13.26 7.65
N PHE A 64 -6.84 -13.58 8.61
CA PHE A 64 -6.47 -12.63 9.65
C PHE A 64 -5.74 -11.41 9.08
N ALA A 65 -4.88 -11.59 8.08
CA ALA A 65 -4.22 -10.48 7.42
C ALA A 65 -5.22 -9.56 6.71
N MET A 66 -6.27 -10.09 6.09
CA MET A 66 -7.30 -9.27 5.45
C MET A 66 -8.10 -8.45 6.46
N VAL A 67 -8.43 -9.03 7.62
CA VAL A 67 -9.08 -8.29 8.71
C VAL A 67 -8.16 -7.18 9.24
N GLU A 68 -6.88 -7.49 9.45
CA GLU A 68 -5.88 -6.52 9.92
C GLU A 68 -5.70 -5.36 8.94
N VAL A 69 -5.60 -5.65 7.65
CA VAL A 69 -5.50 -4.62 6.59
C VAL A 69 -6.69 -3.67 6.61
N GLY A 70 -7.91 -4.20 6.73
CA GLY A 70 -9.11 -3.37 6.84
C GLY A 70 -9.09 -2.45 8.06
N GLN A 71 -8.63 -2.95 9.21
CA GLN A 71 -8.51 -2.16 10.44
C GLN A 71 -7.42 -1.07 10.32
N ILE A 72 -6.27 -1.39 9.70
CA ILE A 72 -5.20 -0.41 9.48
C ILE A 72 -5.67 0.68 8.51
N SER A 73 -6.29 0.27 7.40
CA SER A 73 -6.81 1.19 6.40
C SER A 73 -7.84 2.15 7.00
N GLU A 74 -8.81 1.64 7.75
CA GLU A 74 -9.82 2.48 8.41
C GLU A 74 -9.18 3.49 9.37
N ASN A 75 -8.22 3.07 10.19
CA ASN A 75 -7.51 4.00 11.08
C ASN A 75 -6.77 5.10 10.32
N ILE A 76 -6.17 4.78 9.17
CA ILE A 76 -5.52 5.77 8.31
C ILE A 76 -6.54 6.76 7.75
N GLN A 77 -7.68 6.29 7.25
CA GLN A 77 -8.73 7.13 6.69
C GLN A 77 -9.35 8.04 7.73
N LEU A 78 -9.60 7.53 8.94
CA LEU A 78 -10.08 8.33 10.07
C LEU A 78 -9.08 9.42 10.46
N THR A 79 -7.79 9.09 10.51
CA THR A 79 -6.72 10.05 10.79
C THR A 79 -6.64 11.11 9.71
N CYS A 80 -6.66 10.72 8.43
CA CYS A 80 -6.68 11.65 7.31
C CYS A 80 -7.88 12.62 7.39
N THR A 81 -9.05 12.07 7.69
CA THR A 81 -10.28 12.87 7.84
C THR A 81 -10.14 13.90 8.98
N ALA A 82 -9.59 13.50 10.13
CA ALA A 82 -9.35 14.39 11.26
C ALA A 82 -8.38 15.52 10.93
N GLU A 83 -7.39 15.26 10.08
CA GLU A 83 -6.39 16.24 9.62
C GLU A 83 -6.84 17.04 8.38
N GLY A 84 -8.05 16.81 7.87
CA GLY A 84 -8.56 17.46 6.66
C GLY A 84 -7.81 17.06 5.37
N ILE A 85 -7.31 15.84 5.33
CA ILE A 85 -6.60 15.23 4.21
C ILE A 85 -7.51 14.20 3.53
N ALA A 86 -7.56 14.18 2.21
CA ALA A 86 -8.32 13.18 1.49
C ALA A 86 -7.57 11.83 1.45
N SER A 87 -8.30 10.74 1.58
CA SER A 87 -7.77 9.37 1.41
C SER A 87 -8.81 8.47 0.75
N CYS A 88 -8.33 7.45 0.05
CA CYS A 88 -9.20 6.48 -0.61
C CYS A 88 -8.48 5.14 -0.75
N ASP A 89 -9.18 4.05 -0.45
CA ASP A 89 -8.72 2.70 -0.76
C ASP A 89 -8.96 2.38 -2.24
N ILE A 90 -7.98 1.77 -2.86
CA ILE A 90 -8.01 1.37 -4.25
C ILE A 90 -8.06 -0.16 -4.34
N GLY A 91 -9.26 -0.70 -4.56
CA GLY A 91 -9.45 -2.15 -4.73
C GLY A 91 -9.06 -2.67 -6.11
N GLY A 92 -9.13 -1.82 -7.14
CA GLY A 92 -8.86 -2.16 -8.52
C GLY A 92 -7.49 -1.67 -9.00
N PHE A 93 -6.37 -2.15 -8.48
CA PHE A 93 -5.03 -1.77 -8.92
C PHE A 93 -4.38 -2.87 -9.78
N GLU A 94 -3.47 -2.49 -10.67
CA GLU A 94 -2.69 -3.46 -11.47
C GLU A 94 -1.62 -4.14 -10.59
N LYS A 95 -2.04 -5.17 -9.90
CA LYS A 95 -1.23 -5.87 -8.87
C LYS A 95 0.17 -6.21 -9.36
N TYR A 96 0.29 -6.80 -10.55
CA TYR A 96 1.58 -7.21 -11.12
C TYR A 96 2.54 -6.01 -11.33
N LYS A 97 2.02 -4.87 -11.83
CA LYS A 97 2.85 -3.67 -12.03
C LYS A 97 3.32 -3.10 -10.69
N CYS A 98 2.43 -3.06 -9.69
CA CYS A 98 2.77 -2.58 -8.36
C CYS A 98 3.79 -3.50 -7.67
N GLU A 99 3.65 -4.80 -7.80
CA GLU A 99 4.59 -5.79 -7.24
C GLU A 99 5.97 -5.69 -7.89
N ASN A 100 6.04 -5.54 -9.21
CA ASN A 100 7.29 -5.27 -9.91
C ASN A 100 7.93 -3.94 -9.48
N PHE A 101 7.14 -2.87 -9.32
CA PHE A 101 7.61 -1.58 -8.84
C PHE A 101 8.23 -1.69 -7.44
N LEU A 102 7.63 -2.48 -6.56
CA LEU A 102 8.14 -2.75 -5.21
C LEU A 102 9.23 -3.82 -5.15
N GLU A 103 9.54 -4.47 -6.29
CA GLU A 103 10.55 -5.55 -6.37
C GLU A 103 10.21 -6.74 -5.46
N ILE A 104 8.91 -7.10 -5.38
CA ILE A 104 8.41 -8.27 -4.67
C ILE A 104 7.88 -9.33 -5.64
N ASP A 105 7.88 -10.60 -5.20
CA ASP A 105 7.65 -11.76 -6.07
C ASP A 105 6.17 -12.04 -6.39
N GLY A 106 5.24 -11.35 -5.72
CA GLY A 106 3.81 -11.56 -5.88
C GLY A 106 3.26 -12.89 -5.31
N LEU A 107 4.14 -13.73 -4.77
CA LEU A 107 3.82 -15.06 -4.21
C LEU A 107 4.06 -15.11 -2.71
N THR A 108 5.33 -15.02 -2.29
CA THR A 108 5.71 -15.03 -0.87
C THR A 108 5.49 -13.69 -0.19
N LYS A 109 5.56 -12.63 -0.98
CA LYS A 109 5.14 -11.27 -0.64
C LYS A 109 4.26 -10.74 -1.76
N ASN A 110 3.04 -10.36 -1.44
CA ASN A 110 2.11 -9.82 -2.42
C ASN A 110 1.32 -8.65 -1.85
N ILE A 111 0.89 -7.73 -2.73
CA ILE A 111 0.07 -6.59 -2.36
C ILE A 111 -1.38 -7.06 -2.21
N VAL A 112 -2.01 -6.70 -1.10
CA VAL A 112 -3.38 -7.08 -0.78
C VAL A 112 -4.35 -5.90 -0.77
N ASN A 113 -3.86 -4.69 -0.58
CA ASN A 113 -4.63 -3.45 -0.68
C ASN A 113 -3.71 -2.26 -0.96
N VAL A 114 -4.29 -1.17 -1.43
CA VAL A 114 -3.60 0.12 -1.66
C VAL A 114 -4.47 1.24 -1.13
N THR A 115 -3.88 2.16 -0.37
CA THR A 115 -4.54 3.42 0.02
C THR A 115 -3.76 4.59 -0.59
N ILE A 116 -4.46 5.51 -1.22
CA ILE A 116 -3.89 6.78 -1.68
C ILE A 116 -4.30 7.90 -0.74
N ILE A 117 -3.39 8.84 -0.52
CA ILE A 117 -3.57 9.99 0.35
C ILE A 117 -3.12 11.24 -0.41
N GLY A 118 -3.92 12.30 -0.33
CA GLY A 118 -3.59 13.54 -1.02
C GLY A 118 -4.43 14.72 -0.59
N LYS A 119 -4.13 15.87 -1.19
CA LYS A 119 -4.79 17.14 -0.85
C LYS A 119 -5.02 17.99 -2.08
#